data_3807b664598721bb5a51a15bbf0eb9c6
#
_entry.id   3807b664598721bb5a51a15bbf0eb9c6
#
_cell.length_a   1.000
_cell.length_b   1.000
_cell.length_c   1.000
_cell.angle_alpha   90.00
_cell.angle_beta   90.00
_cell.angle_gamma   90.00
#
_symmetry.space_group_name_H-M   'P 1'
#
loop_
_entity.id
_entity.type
_entity.pdbx_description
1 polymer ?
#
loop_
_entity_poly.entity_id
_entity_poly.type
_entity_poly.pdbx_seq_one_letter_code
_entity_poly.pdbx_strand_id
1 'polypeptide(L)'
;MRISLFSGRGTELVPGLVSAIHKQPVTVPVLCTFAGLEEDEQSDQRHHGGPDRALHYYPADHYLWWQTWQTALGLPAPRTPWQPAAFGENLSGLGLTETQACIGDVYRLGEALIQISQPRSPCFKLNQRFGYGQMSQVMQLSGRCGWLLRVLEEGMITPEATMELVDRPYPELTVKRTADILFNQVRNEADLLMLLENPALSPNWRQHAADWLEHGTVADWQRRLLGPESLRLS
;
A
#
# COMPACT_ATOMS: atom_id res chain seq x y z
N MET A 1 5.48 -16.24 -8.32
CA MET A 1 4.44 -15.56 -9.15
C MET A 1 5.10 -14.48 -10.00
N ARG A 2 4.62 -14.22 -11.23
CA ARG A 2 5.14 -13.14 -12.07
C ARG A 2 4.66 -11.78 -11.56
N ILE A 3 5.54 -10.78 -11.56
CA ILE A 3 5.28 -9.43 -11.07
C ILE A 3 5.53 -8.42 -12.20
N SER A 4 4.64 -7.45 -12.34
CA SER A 4 4.88 -6.24 -13.13
C SER A 4 5.53 -5.20 -12.23
N LEU A 5 6.59 -4.55 -12.73
CA LEU A 5 7.36 -3.52 -12.01
C LEU A 5 7.01 -2.13 -12.54
N PHE A 6 6.90 -1.16 -11.62
CA PHE A 6 6.61 0.23 -11.94
C PHE A 6 7.46 1.16 -11.08
N SER A 7 7.95 2.24 -11.69
CA SER A 7 8.66 3.33 -11.03
C SER A 7 8.15 4.68 -11.51
N GLY A 8 8.41 5.74 -10.76
CA GLY A 8 7.99 7.07 -11.16
C GLY A 8 8.58 8.16 -10.29
N ARG A 9 8.68 9.36 -10.86
CA ARG A 9 9.14 10.56 -10.17
C ARG A 9 7.98 11.43 -9.72
N GLY A 10 8.26 12.31 -8.77
CA GLY A 10 7.29 13.28 -8.30
C GLY A 10 6.83 14.21 -9.42
N THR A 11 5.54 14.22 -9.69
CA THR A 11 4.88 15.13 -10.64
C THR A 11 3.70 15.82 -9.98
N GLU A 12 3.26 16.93 -10.54
CA GLU A 12 2.07 17.60 -10.05
C GLU A 12 0.83 16.76 -10.35
N LEU A 13 0.14 16.32 -9.30
CA LEU A 13 -1.09 15.54 -9.39
C LEU A 13 -2.31 16.45 -9.67
N VAL A 14 -2.37 17.56 -8.96
CA VAL A 14 -3.28 18.71 -9.16
C VAL A 14 -2.52 19.97 -8.75
N PRO A 15 -2.94 21.17 -9.14
CA PRO A 15 -2.24 22.41 -8.81
C PRO A 15 -1.86 22.51 -7.33
N GLY A 16 -0.56 22.62 -7.06
CA GLY A 16 -0.01 22.71 -5.70
C GLY A 16 0.15 21.37 -4.95
N LEU A 17 -0.15 20.23 -5.55
CA LEU A 17 0.01 18.92 -4.94
C LEU A 17 0.94 18.01 -5.77
N VAL A 18 2.18 17.86 -5.32
CA VAL A 18 3.15 16.95 -5.94
C VAL A 18 2.99 15.52 -5.39
N SER A 19 3.11 14.51 -6.25
CA SER A 19 3.05 13.11 -5.88
C SER A 19 3.81 12.23 -6.89
N ALA A 20 4.47 11.17 -6.41
CA ALA A 20 5.07 10.12 -7.24
C ALA A 20 4.09 8.97 -7.53
N ILE A 21 2.78 9.22 -7.42
CA ILE A 21 1.74 8.23 -7.67
C ILE A 21 1.61 7.85 -9.16
N HIS A 22 2.15 8.69 -10.07
CA HIS A 22 2.20 8.42 -11.50
C HIS A 22 3.42 7.54 -11.81
N LYS A 23 3.21 6.23 -11.89
CA LYS A 23 4.28 5.29 -12.19
C LYS A 23 4.15 4.74 -13.61
N GLN A 24 5.29 4.41 -14.21
CA GLN A 24 5.43 3.84 -15.54
C GLN A 24 6.04 2.44 -15.45
N PRO A 25 5.76 1.54 -16.40
CA PRO A 25 6.39 0.23 -16.42
C PRO A 25 7.91 0.32 -16.47
N VAL A 26 8.58 -0.46 -15.64
CA VAL A 26 10.02 -0.67 -15.71
C VAL A 26 10.29 -1.69 -16.80
N THR A 27 11.11 -1.33 -17.81
CA THR A 27 11.39 -2.16 -18.98
C THR A 27 12.83 -2.66 -19.07
N VAL A 28 13.67 -2.22 -18.13
CA VAL A 28 15.08 -2.61 -18.02
C VAL A 28 15.37 -3.09 -16.60
N PRO A 29 16.45 -3.86 -16.35
CA PRO A 29 16.83 -4.21 -14.98
C PRO A 29 17.04 -2.95 -14.13
N VAL A 30 16.56 -2.99 -12.87
CA VAL A 30 16.64 -1.89 -11.92
C VAL A 30 17.20 -2.37 -10.58
N LEU A 31 18.00 -1.55 -9.92
CA LEU A 31 18.49 -1.84 -8.59
C LEU A 31 17.39 -1.57 -7.56
N CYS A 32 17.12 -2.56 -6.73
CA CYS A 32 16.27 -2.43 -5.54
C CYS A 32 17.18 -2.15 -4.35
N THR A 33 17.07 -0.95 -3.80
CA THR A 33 17.83 -0.50 -2.63
C THR A 33 16.98 -0.53 -1.37
N PHE A 34 17.56 -0.32 -0.19
CA PHE A 34 16.82 -0.15 1.06
C PHE A 34 15.80 1.01 1.03
N ALA A 35 15.95 1.96 0.10
CA ALA A 35 15.03 3.07 -0.11
C ALA A 35 13.92 2.76 -1.14
N GLY A 36 13.99 1.64 -1.86
CA GLY A 36 13.10 1.26 -2.96
C GLY A 36 13.83 1.13 -4.29
N LEU A 37 13.10 1.15 -5.40
CA LEU A 37 13.72 1.09 -6.73
C LEU A 37 14.49 2.37 -7.01
N GLU A 38 15.72 2.26 -7.58
CA GLU A 38 16.62 3.38 -7.80
C GLU A 38 16.02 4.52 -8.62
N GLU A 39 15.14 4.21 -9.55
CA GLU A 39 14.47 5.18 -10.40
C GLU A 39 13.11 5.67 -9.83
N ASP A 40 12.76 5.26 -8.62
CA ASP A 40 11.49 5.62 -7.98
C ASP A 40 11.67 6.73 -6.95
N GLU A 41 10.71 7.65 -6.89
CA GLU A 41 10.69 8.72 -5.90
C GLU A 41 9.54 8.56 -4.91
N GLN A 42 9.81 8.93 -3.67
CA GLN A 42 8.81 9.08 -2.61
C GLN A 42 8.66 10.58 -2.32
N SER A 43 7.68 11.23 -2.96
CA SER A 43 7.51 12.70 -2.90
C SER A 43 7.22 13.26 -1.52
N ASP A 44 6.83 12.43 -0.56
CA ASP A 44 6.51 12.83 0.81
C ASP A 44 7.17 11.83 1.78
N GLN A 45 8.44 12.08 2.05
CA GLN A 45 9.23 11.19 2.91
C GLN A 45 8.74 11.15 4.36
N ARG A 46 8.03 12.20 4.83
CA ARG A 46 7.53 12.25 6.21
C ARG A 46 6.33 11.32 6.44
N HIS A 47 5.42 11.23 5.45
CA HIS A 47 4.17 10.48 5.58
C HIS A 47 4.12 9.22 4.71
N HIS A 48 4.92 9.16 3.63
CA HIS A 48 4.88 8.07 2.65
C HIS A 48 6.24 7.40 2.44
N GLY A 49 7.31 7.84 3.10
CA GLY A 49 8.67 7.35 2.98
C GLY A 49 9.15 6.55 4.19
N GLY A 50 10.41 6.17 4.12
CA GLY A 50 11.14 5.42 5.13
C GLY A 50 11.34 3.94 4.77
N PRO A 51 12.28 3.24 5.44
CA PRO A 51 12.70 1.89 5.07
C PRO A 51 11.57 0.87 5.09
N ASP A 52 10.56 1.04 5.96
CA ASP A 52 9.39 0.15 6.03
C ASP A 52 8.40 0.37 4.88
N ARG A 53 8.63 1.34 4.00
CA ARG A 53 7.76 1.73 2.89
C ARG A 53 8.54 1.86 1.59
N ALA A 54 9.60 1.08 1.46
CA ALA A 54 10.50 1.09 0.29
C ALA A 54 9.74 0.74 -1.00
N LEU A 55 8.83 -0.24 -0.94
CA LEU A 55 8.03 -0.68 -2.07
C LEU A 55 6.55 -0.78 -1.69
N HIS A 56 5.68 -0.57 -2.68
CA HIS A 56 4.24 -0.78 -2.58
C HIS A 56 3.82 -1.90 -3.52
N TYR A 57 3.16 -2.93 -2.97
CA TYR A 57 2.49 -3.98 -3.74
C TYR A 57 0.98 -3.73 -3.78
N TYR A 58 0.40 -3.92 -4.98
CA TYR A 58 -1.05 -3.87 -5.15
C TYR A 58 -1.53 -5.06 -6.00
N PRO A 59 -2.47 -5.90 -5.48
CA PRO A 59 -2.99 -7.06 -6.20
C PRO A 59 -3.68 -6.66 -7.51
N ALA A 60 -3.24 -7.21 -8.64
CA ALA A 60 -3.88 -6.98 -9.93
C ALA A 60 -5.32 -7.52 -9.97
N ASP A 61 -5.65 -8.48 -9.11
CA ASP A 61 -6.99 -9.05 -8.92
C ASP A 61 -8.05 -7.98 -8.60
N HIS A 62 -7.65 -6.88 -7.96
CA HIS A 62 -8.59 -5.84 -7.53
C HIS A 62 -9.06 -4.93 -8.66
N TYR A 63 -8.37 -4.86 -9.80
CA TYR A 63 -8.77 -3.95 -10.88
C TYR A 63 -10.12 -4.28 -11.49
N LEU A 64 -10.43 -5.58 -11.64
CA LEU A 64 -11.75 -6.03 -12.09
C LEU A 64 -12.85 -5.66 -11.08
N TRP A 65 -12.55 -5.77 -9.78
CA TRP A 65 -13.48 -5.36 -8.73
C TRP A 65 -13.78 -3.86 -8.79
N TRP A 66 -12.78 -3.01 -9.02
CA TRP A 66 -12.97 -1.55 -9.16
C TRP A 66 -13.80 -1.18 -10.39
N GLN A 67 -13.59 -1.85 -11.50
CA GLN A 67 -14.42 -1.68 -12.71
C GLN A 67 -15.88 -2.04 -12.43
N THR A 68 -16.11 -3.17 -11.77
CA THR A 68 -17.45 -3.63 -11.37
C THR A 68 -18.11 -2.66 -10.39
N TRP A 69 -17.38 -2.20 -9.37
CA TRP A 69 -17.84 -1.22 -8.39
C TRP A 69 -18.26 0.10 -9.07
N GLN A 70 -17.43 0.64 -9.94
CA GLN A 70 -17.75 1.85 -10.70
C GLN A 70 -19.02 1.69 -11.52
N THR A 71 -19.14 0.60 -12.26
CA THR A 71 -20.29 0.31 -13.14
C THR A 71 -21.56 0.11 -12.33
N ALA A 72 -21.50 -0.63 -11.24
CA ALA A 72 -22.64 -0.92 -10.37
C ALA A 72 -23.25 0.34 -9.72
N LEU A 73 -22.40 1.34 -9.45
CA LEU A 73 -22.83 2.63 -8.89
C LEU A 73 -23.14 3.69 -9.96
N GLY A 74 -23.02 3.38 -11.24
CA GLY A 74 -23.24 4.34 -12.32
C GLY A 74 -22.27 5.54 -12.27
N LEU A 75 -21.07 5.37 -11.72
CA LEU A 75 -20.10 6.45 -11.63
C LEU A 75 -19.49 6.78 -13.00
N PRO A 76 -19.13 8.06 -13.26
CA PRO A 76 -18.44 8.43 -14.49
C PRO A 76 -17.09 7.70 -14.60
N ALA A 77 -16.50 7.70 -15.80
CA ALA A 77 -15.16 7.13 -15.97
C ALA A 77 -14.15 7.83 -15.06
N PRO A 78 -13.25 7.07 -14.38
CA PRO A 78 -12.24 7.67 -13.51
C PRO A 78 -11.21 8.44 -14.34
N ARG A 79 -10.57 9.43 -13.73
CA ARG A 79 -9.47 10.19 -14.35
C ARG A 79 -8.27 9.30 -14.69
N THR A 80 -8.07 8.23 -13.94
CA THR A 80 -7.02 7.22 -14.16
C THR A 80 -7.69 5.88 -14.42
N PRO A 81 -7.39 5.18 -15.54
CA PRO A 81 -7.94 3.86 -15.83
C PRO A 81 -7.61 2.82 -14.74
N TRP A 82 -8.52 1.84 -14.57
CA TRP A 82 -8.31 0.71 -13.66
C TRP A 82 -7.33 -0.30 -14.27
N GLN A 83 -6.06 -0.10 -14.02
CA GLN A 83 -4.98 -0.95 -14.54
C GLN A 83 -3.76 -0.90 -13.61
N PRO A 84 -2.81 -1.84 -13.69
CA PRO A 84 -1.58 -1.80 -12.90
C PRO A 84 -0.88 -0.43 -12.95
N ALA A 85 -0.32 -0.02 -11.82
CA ALA A 85 0.21 1.31 -11.47
C ALA A 85 -0.86 2.40 -11.18
N ALA A 86 -2.15 2.10 -11.29
CA ALA A 86 -3.19 3.11 -11.04
C ALA A 86 -3.20 3.60 -9.59
N PHE A 87 -2.85 2.77 -8.63
CA PHE A 87 -2.76 3.13 -7.21
C PHE A 87 -1.37 3.59 -6.77
N GLY A 88 -0.42 3.73 -7.70
CA GLY A 88 0.95 4.15 -7.43
C GLY A 88 1.82 3.05 -6.83
N GLU A 89 1.46 1.80 -7.10
CA GLU A 89 2.25 0.65 -6.70
C GLU A 89 3.52 0.49 -7.55
N ASN A 90 4.56 -0.08 -6.92
CA ASN A 90 5.80 -0.51 -7.57
C ASN A 90 5.69 -1.93 -8.12
N LEU A 91 4.89 -2.77 -7.44
CA LEU A 91 4.74 -4.19 -7.72
C LEU A 91 3.26 -4.51 -7.91
N SER A 92 2.92 -5.23 -8.98
CA SER A 92 1.56 -5.74 -9.18
C SER A 92 1.61 -7.15 -9.76
N GLY A 93 0.79 -8.04 -9.23
CA GLY A 93 0.68 -9.44 -9.67
C GLY A 93 -0.68 -10.03 -9.37
N LEU A 94 -0.99 -11.18 -9.98
CA LEU A 94 -2.24 -11.92 -9.80
C LEU A 94 -2.08 -13.07 -8.80
N GLY A 95 -3.15 -13.38 -8.06
CA GLY A 95 -3.26 -14.57 -7.23
C GLY A 95 -2.69 -14.42 -5.82
N LEU A 96 -2.25 -13.23 -5.41
CA LEU A 96 -1.86 -12.92 -4.04
C LEU A 96 -2.58 -11.66 -3.57
N THR A 97 -3.48 -11.82 -2.59
CA THR A 97 -4.28 -10.74 -2.03
C THR A 97 -4.04 -10.57 -0.53
N GLU A 98 -4.63 -9.56 0.08
CA GLU A 98 -4.49 -9.25 1.51
C GLU A 98 -4.95 -10.39 2.44
N THR A 99 -5.78 -11.30 1.94
CA THR A 99 -6.25 -12.48 2.69
C THR A 99 -5.24 -13.63 2.74
N GLN A 100 -4.22 -13.59 1.89
CA GLN A 100 -3.22 -14.65 1.70
C GLN A 100 -1.82 -14.19 2.11
N ALA A 101 -1.49 -12.92 1.87
CA ALA A 101 -0.23 -12.30 2.28
C ALA A 101 -0.24 -12.03 3.78
N CYS A 102 0.85 -12.31 4.50
CA CYS A 102 0.98 -12.12 5.94
C CYS A 102 2.06 -11.10 6.27
N ILE A 103 1.88 -10.34 7.36
CA ILE A 103 2.92 -9.46 7.91
C ILE A 103 4.15 -10.29 8.23
N GLY A 104 5.31 -9.82 7.78
CA GLY A 104 6.57 -10.52 7.95
C GLY A 104 6.89 -11.55 6.86
N ASP A 105 5.97 -11.85 5.93
CA ASP A 105 6.30 -12.67 4.77
C ASP A 105 7.54 -12.12 4.07
N VAL A 106 8.51 -12.99 3.83
CA VAL A 106 9.74 -12.66 3.11
C VAL A 106 9.68 -13.25 1.71
N TYR A 107 9.93 -12.42 0.72
CA TYR A 107 9.94 -12.83 -0.68
C TYR A 107 11.30 -12.54 -1.32
N ARG A 108 11.74 -13.45 -2.17
CA ARG A 108 12.80 -13.19 -3.14
C ARG A 108 12.20 -12.61 -4.41
N LEU A 109 12.75 -11.49 -4.86
CA LEU A 109 12.36 -10.81 -6.10
C LEU A 109 13.63 -10.47 -6.88
N GLY A 110 13.96 -11.28 -7.91
CA GLY A 110 15.27 -11.23 -8.54
C GLY A 110 16.38 -11.54 -7.52
N GLU A 111 17.35 -10.67 -7.41
CA GLU A 111 18.43 -10.76 -6.40
C GLU A 111 18.04 -10.16 -5.04
N ALA A 112 17.01 -9.29 -5.00
CA ALA A 112 16.58 -8.63 -3.78
C ALA A 112 15.79 -9.56 -2.84
N LEU A 113 15.85 -9.28 -1.53
CA LEU A 113 15.01 -9.88 -0.51
C LEU A 113 14.13 -8.80 0.11
N ILE A 114 12.82 -8.99 0.07
CA ILE A 114 11.83 -8.01 0.51
C ILE A 114 10.87 -8.61 1.54
N GLN A 115 10.38 -7.81 2.47
CA GLN A 115 9.51 -8.27 3.55
C GLN A 115 8.26 -7.39 3.68
N ILE A 116 7.09 -8.00 3.85
CA ILE A 116 5.85 -7.27 4.15
C ILE A 116 5.95 -6.64 5.54
N SER A 117 5.86 -5.32 5.56
CA SER A 117 6.04 -4.49 6.77
C SER A 117 4.73 -3.98 7.36
N GLN A 118 3.74 -3.70 6.51
CA GLN A 118 2.45 -3.15 6.95
C GLN A 118 1.41 -3.15 5.82
N PRO A 119 0.09 -3.15 6.13
CA PRO A 119 -0.95 -2.78 5.17
C PRO A 119 -0.75 -1.35 4.68
N ARG A 120 -1.13 -1.05 3.46
CA ARG A 120 -1.17 0.33 2.99
C ARG A 120 -2.34 1.08 3.60
N SER A 121 -2.07 2.29 4.09
CA SER A 121 -3.08 3.25 4.54
C SER A 121 -3.46 4.18 3.39
N PRO A 122 -4.68 4.07 2.81
CA PRO A 122 -5.12 4.95 1.72
C PRO A 122 -5.15 6.41 2.14
N CYS A 123 -4.88 7.34 1.22
CA CYS A 123 -4.95 8.77 1.49
C CYS A 123 -5.69 9.55 0.40
N PHE A 124 -6.06 10.78 0.68
CA PHE A 124 -6.83 11.68 -0.17
C PHE A 124 -6.23 11.91 -1.57
N LYS A 125 -4.93 11.66 -1.78
CA LYS A 125 -4.33 11.72 -3.12
C LYS A 125 -5.02 10.79 -4.11
N LEU A 126 -5.58 9.68 -3.64
CA LEU A 126 -6.39 8.77 -4.45
C LEU A 126 -7.69 9.43 -4.92
N ASN A 127 -8.31 10.27 -4.07
CA ASN A 127 -9.52 11.01 -4.45
C ASN A 127 -9.24 11.89 -5.67
N GLN A 128 -8.11 12.62 -5.64
CA GLN A 128 -7.67 13.46 -6.75
C GLN A 128 -7.33 12.66 -8.00
N ARG A 129 -6.61 11.54 -7.82
CA ARG A 129 -6.14 10.69 -8.92
C ARG A 129 -7.29 10.08 -9.71
N PHE A 130 -8.31 9.60 -9.03
CA PHE A 130 -9.45 8.95 -9.68
C PHE A 130 -10.63 9.91 -9.96
N GLY A 131 -10.66 11.08 -9.32
CA GLY A 131 -11.75 12.04 -9.47
C GLY A 131 -12.99 11.71 -8.63
N TYR A 132 -12.87 10.82 -7.62
CA TYR A 132 -13.95 10.46 -6.71
C TYR A 132 -13.63 10.90 -5.29
N GLY A 133 -14.45 11.79 -4.71
CA GLY A 133 -14.17 12.41 -3.40
C GLY A 133 -14.05 11.43 -2.23
N GLN A 134 -14.56 10.21 -2.37
CA GLN A 134 -14.55 9.16 -1.33
C GLN A 134 -13.67 7.95 -1.68
N MET A 135 -12.84 8.03 -2.73
CA MET A 135 -12.06 6.88 -3.20
C MET A 135 -11.18 6.25 -2.11
N SER A 136 -10.49 7.06 -1.33
CA SER A 136 -9.66 6.60 -0.22
C SER A 136 -10.46 5.90 0.89
N GLN A 137 -11.67 6.41 1.19
CA GLN A 137 -12.57 5.80 2.18
C GLN A 137 -13.09 4.46 1.69
N VAL A 138 -13.56 4.39 0.43
CA VAL A 138 -14.04 3.13 -0.17
C VAL A 138 -12.92 2.10 -0.21
N MET A 139 -11.70 2.51 -0.54
CA MET A 139 -10.54 1.63 -0.53
C MET A 139 -10.26 1.08 0.88
N GLN A 140 -10.27 1.92 1.91
CA GLN A 140 -10.09 1.49 3.29
C GLN A 140 -11.19 0.53 3.75
N LEU A 141 -12.45 0.87 3.51
CA LEU A 141 -13.61 0.05 3.91
C LEU A 141 -13.66 -1.29 3.19
N SER A 142 -13.24 -1.34 1.92
CA SER A 142 -13.20 -2.59 1.14
C SER A 142 -12.07 -3.52 1.55
N GLY A 143 -11.05 -3.01 2.27
CA GLY A 143 -9.84 -3.74 2.63
C GLY A 143 -8.92 -4.07 1.44
N ARG A 144 -9.17 -3.50 0.24
CA ARG A 144 -8.37 -3.70 -0.97
C ARG A 144 -7.30 -2.62 -1.09
N CYS A 145 -6.41 -2.60 -0.12
CA CYS A 145 -5.44 -1.52 0.03
C CYS A 145 -4.04 -1.85 -0.54
N GLY A 146 -3.74 -3.15 -0.72
CA GLY A 146 -2.37 -3.60 -0.92
C GLY A 146 -1.54 -3.42 0.36
N TRP A 147 -0.24 -3.54 0.23
CA TRP A 147 0.68 -3.46 1.36
C TRP A 147 2.01 -2.84 0.98
N LEU A 148 2.77 -2.48 2.01
CA LEU A 148 4.11 -1.93 1.89
C LEU A 148 5.14 -2.97 2.29
N LEU A 149 6.32 -2.86 1.69
CA LEU A 149 7.43 -3.77 1.93
C LEU A 149 8.69 -2.97 2.26
N ARG A 150 9.51 -3.54 3.14
CA ARG A 150 10.90 -3.13 3.31
C ARG A 150 11.81 -4.03 2.49
N VAL A 151 12.99 -3.55 2.18
CA VAL A 151 14.06 -4.31 1.55
C VAL A 151 14.97 -4.85 2.64
N LEU A 152 15.23 -6.16 2.66
CA LEU A 152 16.14 -6.82 3.59
C LEU A 152 17.53 -7.00 2.98
N GLU A 153 17.58 -7.27 1.66
CA GLU A 153 18.81 -7.38 0.87
C GLU A 153 18.59 -6.64 -0.45
N GLU A 154 19.52 -5.77 -0.78
CA GLU A 154 19.53 -5.06 -2.06
C GLU A 154 19.91 -6.00 -3.20
N GLY A 155 19.41 -5.73 -4.41
CA GLY A 155 19.76 -6.53 -5.57
C GLY A 155 19.09 -6.09 -6.84
N MET A 156 19.54 -6.60 -7.97
CA MET A 156 18.98 -6.34 -9.28
C MET A 156 17.66 -7.09 -9.48
N ILE A 157 16.66 -6.39 -10.02
CA ILE A 157 15.37 -6.96 -10.41
C ILE A 157 15.19 -6.75 -11.90
N THR A 158 14.88 -7.83 -12.62
CA THR A 158 14.50 -7.74 -14.03
C THR A 158 12.99 -7.53 -14.20
N PRO A 159 12.51 -6.94 -15.30
CA PRO A 159 11.08 -6.75 -15.54
C PRO A 159 10.25 -8.05 -15.53
N GLU A 160 10.89 -9.19 -15.82
CA GLU A 160 10.25 -10.53 -15.84
C GLU A 160 10.43 -11.29 -14.51
N ALA A 161 10.96 -10.65 -13.47
CA ALA A 161 11.22 -11.32 -12.20
C ALA A 161 9.97 -11.98 -11.61
N THR A 162 10.17 -13.14 -11.00
CA THR A 162 9.17 -13.80 -10.18
C THR A 162 9.38 -13.43 -8.72
N MET A 163 8.27 -13.31 -8.01
CA MET A 163 8.28 -13.15 -6.56
C MET A 163 8.00 -14.51 -5.91
N GLU A 164 8.93 -14.99 -5.08
CA GLU A 164 8.90 -16.31 -4.45
C GLU A 164 8.90 -16.17 -2.94
N LEU A 165 7.94 -16.80 -2.26
CA LEU A 165 7.87 -16.82 -0.81
C LEU A 165 9.05 -17.63 -0.26
N VAL A 166 9.85 -17.02 0.61
CA VAL A 166 11.03 -17.64 1.25
C VAL A 166 10.72 -18.03 2.69
N ASP A 167 9.99 -17.16 3.41
CA ASP A 167 9.67 -17.36 4.82
C ASP A 167 8.31 -16.74 5.17
N ARG A 168 7.60 -17.36 6.12
CA ARG A 168 6.31 -16.90 6.65
C ARG A 168 6.27 -17.07 8.17
N PRO A 169 6.83 -16.13 8.93
CA PRO A 169 6.94 -16.28 10.39
C PRO A 169 5.61 -16.10 11.14
N TYR A 170 4.62 -15.40 10.56
CA TYR A 170 3.35 -15.06 11.23
C TYR A 170 2.14 -15.37 10.35
N PRO A 171 1.84 -16.67 10.10
CA PRO A 171 0.78 -17.09 9.17
C PRO A 171 -0.63 -16.67 9.60
N GLU A 172 -0.84 -16.41 10.90
CA GLU A 172 -2.11 -15.93 11.46
C GLU A 172 -2.36 -14.43 11.24
N LEU A 173 -1.32 -13.65 10.94
CA LEU A 173 -1.40 -12.20 10.81
C LEU A 173 -1.43 -11.77 9.34
N THR A 174 -2.52 -12.11 8.64
CA THR A 174 -2.69 -11.66 7.25
C THR A 174 -2.75 -10.12 7.17
N VAL A 175 -2.36 -9.58 6.01
CA VAL A 175 -2.48 -8.14 5.72
C VAL A 175 -3.91 -7.66 5.95
N LYS A 176 -4.91 -8.46 5.51
CA LYS A 176 -6.34 -8.17 5.74
C LYS A 176 -6.67 -8.08 7.22
N ARG A 177 -6.31 -9.09 8.03
CA ARG A 177 -6.55 -9.10 9.47
C ARG A 177 -5.89 -7.92 10.16
N THR A 178 -4.64 -7.63 9.82
CA THR A 178 -3.90 -6.48 10.36
C THR A 178 -4.59 -5.16 10.07
N ALA A 179 -5.05 -4.97 8.82
CA ALA A 179 -5.80 -3.77 8.44
C ALA A 179 -7.14 -3.67 9.18
N ASP A 180 -7.88 -4.76 9.28
CA ASP A 180 -9.20 -4.81 9.93
C ASP A 180 -9.12 -4.43 11.42
N ILE A 181 -8.09 -4.89 12.15
CA ILE A 181 -7.90 -4.58 13.57
C ILE A 181 -7.88 -3.06 13.79
N LEU A 182 -7.15 -2.29 12.96
CA LEU A 182 -7.06 -0.84 13.14
C LEU A 182 -8.16 -0.06 12.41
N PHE A 183 -8.61 -0.51 11.22
CA PHE A 183 -9.51 0.28 10.39
C PHE A 183 -10.98 0.07 10.73
N ASN A 184 -11.38 -1.11 11.20
CA ASN A 184 -12.78 -1.40 11.55
C ASN A 184 -13.21 -0.82 12.91
N GLN A 185 -12.27 -0.26 13.67
CA GLN A 185 -12.52 0.44 14.94
C GLN A 185 -13.27 -0.39 16.01
N VAL A 186 -13.14 -1.71 15.95
CA VAL A 186 -13.64 -2.61 16.99
C VAL A 186 -12.46 -2.95 17.93
N ARG A 187 -12.47 -2.36 19.13
CA ARG A 187 -11.39 -2.58 20.09
C ARG A 187 -11.38 -4.02 20.59
N ASN A 188 -10.30 -4.73 20.29
CA ASN A 188 -9.99 -6.03 20.86
C ASN A 188 -8.56 -5.98 21.41
N GLU A 189 -8.41 -6.13 22.73
CA GLU A 189 -7.13 -5.97 23.41
C GLU A 189 -6.10 -7.04 22.98
N ALA A 190 -6.55 -8.29 22.81
CA ALA A 190 -5.68 -9.38 22.38
C ALA A 190 -5.13 -9.14 20.95
N ASP A 191 -5.98 -8.65 20.04
CA ASP A 191 -5.55 -8.32 18.67
C ASP A 191 -4.58 -7.12 18.69
N LEU A 192 -4.81 -6.11 19.51
CA LEU A 192 -3.92 -4.95 19.63
C LEU A 192 -2.55 -5.33 20.22
N LEU A 193 -2.53 -6.21 21.23
CA LEU A 193 -1.29 -6.75 21.80
C LEU A 193 -0.51 -7.55 20.76
N MET A 194 -1.19 -8.38 19.96
CA MET A 194 -0.57 -9.13 18.87
C MET A 194 0.10 -8.20 17.84
N LEU A 195 -0.54 -7.07 17.49
CA LEU A 195 0.09 -6.08 16.60
C LEU A 195 1.30 -5.41 17.26
N LEU A 196 1.17 -5.01 18.54
CA LEU A 196 2.23 -4.33 19.29
C LEU A 196 3.49 -5.20 19.43
N GLU A 197 3.32 -6.48 19.69
CA GLU A 197 4.40 -7.43 19.93
C GLU A 197 5.04 -7.98 18.64
N ASN A 198 4.44 -7.75 17.47
CA ASN A 198 4.97 -8.28 16.21
C ASN A 198 6.16 -7.44 15.70
N PRO A 199 7.40 -7.96 15.71
CA PRO A 199 8.58 -7.20 15.31
C PRO A 199 8.67 -6.94 13.81
N ALA A 200 7.97 -7.73 12.97
CA ALA A 200 7.93 -7.53 11.53
C ALA A 200 6.99 -6.38 11.13
N LEU A 201 5.98 -6.07 11.97
CA LEU A 201 5.10 -4.94 11.73
C LEU A 201 5.85 -3.63 11.93
N SER A 202 5.62 -2.65 11.05
CA SER A 202 6.31 -1.36 11.11
C SER A 202 6.10 -0.64 12.46
N PRO A 203 7.07 0.14 12.93
CA PRO A 203 6.96 0.87 14.20
C PRO A 203 5.74 1.79 14.25
N ASN A 204 5.39 2.43 13.13
CA ASN A 204 4.21 3.31 13.05
C ASN A 204 2.89 2.55 13.30
N TRP A 205 2.74 1.35 12.77
CA TRP A 205 1.54 0.53 13.00
C TRP A 205 1.48 -0.02 14.43
N ARG A 206 2.63 -0.42 14.98
CA ARG A 206 2.72 -0.81 16.40
C ARG A 206 2.38 0.35 17.33
N GLN A 207 2.82 1.57 16.99
CA GLN A 207 2.48 2.76 17.78
C GLN A 207 0.97 3.03 17.77
N HIS A 208 0.28 2.90 16.63
CA HIS A 208 -1.19 3.03 16.59
C HIS A 208 -1.89 2.01 17.48
N ALA A 209 -1.39 0.78 17.56
CA ALA A 209 -1.94 -0.23 18.47
C ALA A 209 -1.69 0.13 19.93
N ALA A 210 -0.48 0.61 20.28
CA ALA A 210 -0.14 1.08 21.62
C ALA A 210 -1.00 2.27 22.05
N ASP A 211 -1.14 3.29 21.20
CA ASP A 211 -1.96 4.47 21.46
C ASP A 211 -3.42 4.09 21.73
N TRP A 212 -3.95 3.12 20.97
CA TRP A 212 -5.31 2.66 21.17
C TRP A 212 -5.49 1.85 22.46
N LEU A 213 -4.50 1.04 22.84
CA LEU A 213 -4.50 0.35 24.14
C LEU A 213 -4.49 1.36 25.30
N GLU A 214 -3.62 2.37 25.23
CA GLU A 214 -3.40 3.34 26.28
C GLU A 214 -4.57 4.34 26.42
N HIS A 215 -5.02 4.92 25.31
CA HIS A 215 -5.99 6.03 25.32
C HIS A 215 -7.43 5.61 25.05
N GLY A 216 -7.67 4.34 24.67
CA GLY A 216 -9.02 3.84 24.36
C GLY A 216 -9.64 4.39 23.08
N THR A 217 -8.89 5.16 22.28
CA THR A 217 -9.34 5.78 21.04
C THR A 217 -8.40 5.45 19.90
N VAL A 218 -8.98 5.19 18.72
CA VAL A 218 -8.23 5.04 17.50
C VAL A 218 -7.92 6.42 16.89
N ALA A 219 -6.83 6.52 16.13
CA ALA A 219 -6.47 7.74 15.45
C ALA A 219 -7.60 8.24 14.52
N ASP A 220 -7.77 9.57 14.44
CA ASP A 220 -8.67 10.18 13.47
C ASP A 220 -8.09 10.08 12.06
N TRP A 221 -8.71 9.26 11.23
CA TRP A 221 -8.32 9.06 9.83
C TRP A 221 -8.85 10.11 8.87
N GLN A 222 -9.73 11.03 9.30
CA GLN A 222 -10.44 11.96 8.41
C GLN A 222 -9.46 12.83 7.62
N ARG A 223 -8.47 13.41 8.27
CA ARG A 223 -7.46 14.24 7.59
C ARG A 223 -6.70 13.47 6.51
N ARG A 224 -6.36 12.22 6.78
CA ARG A 224 -5.68 11.35 5.81
C ARG A 224 -6.58 10.98 4.63
N LEU A 225 -7.85 10.65 4.91
CA LEU A 225 -8.79 10.16 3.91
C LEU A 225 -9.41 11.29 3.06
N LEU A 226 -9.71 12.43 3.66
CA LEU A 226 -10.40 13.53 2.97
C LEU A 226 -9.43 14.64 2.48
N GLY A 227 -8.25 14.74 3.10
CA GLY A 227 -7.30 15.82 2.83
C GLY A 227 -7.75 17.18 3.39
N PRO A 228 -6.95 18.22 3.12
CA PRO A 228 -7.31 19.58 3.48
C PRO A 228 -8.55 20.03 2.70
N GLU A 229 -9.34 20.94 3.29
CA GLU A 229 -10.59 21.43 2.68
C GLU A 229 -10.41 22.00 1.28
N SER A 230 -9.30 22.69 1.05
CA SER A 230 -8.95 23.27 -0.26
C SER A 230 -8.77 22.26 -1.40
N LEU A 231 -8.58 20.97 -1.06
CA LEU A 231 -8.38 19.88 -2.01
C LEU A 231 -9.53 18.85 -2.01
N ARG A 232 -10.62 19.09 -1.26
CA ARG A 232 -11.76 18.17 -1.27
C ARG A 232 -12.55 18.28 -2.57
N LEU A 233 -12.84 17.14 -3.16
CA LEU A 233 -13.75 17.05 -4.30
C LEU A 233 -15.19 17.07 -3.78
N SER A 234 -16.03 17.85 -4.44
CA SER A 234 -17.47 17.91 -4.20
C SER A 234 -18.17 16.64 -4.69
#